data_1176c5123cb57c5b0641de1ec593e51f
#
_entry.id   1176c5123cb57c5b0641de1ec593e51f
#
_cell.length_a   1.000
_cell.length_b   1.000
_cell.length_c   1.000
_cell.angle_alpha   90.00
_cell.angle_beta   90.00
_cell.angle_gamma   90.00
#
_symmetry.space_group_name_H-M   'P 1'
#
loop_
_entity.id
_entity.type
_entity.pdbx_description
1 polymer ?
#
loop_
_entity_poly.entity_id
_entity_poly.type
_entity_poly.pdbx_seq_one_letter_code
_entity_poly.pdbx_strand_id
1 'polypeptide(L)'
;MKKHITFILFLLIAVATSAQTLNVVTDNVTYAFPTSKVGEMTYKDGTTLTIGGKEFTISDINKIYVDDSEVTDNEVAVTYNSTNATVTVAGNVAQYVTPTVSGAHVSIVQSNTDDVDGNEITYSLSGASSDGEFYMSGKYKCSIGLNGVSLTNKTPVYSGAALHIQNGKRVNFSVKKGTENTLIDCASPSDDLAQKAALYVKGHTEFKGKGTLKTGITVGSETIWSGMGATSATGGTEASITTYNSGSSW
;
A
#
# COMPACT_ATOMS: atom_id res chain seq x y z
N MET A 1 -0.44 -24.04 27.46
CA MET A 1 -0.42 -22.71 26.85
C MET A 1 -1.68 -22.34 26.06
N LYS A 2 -2.43 -23.29 25.44
CA LYS A 2 -3.63 -22.98 24.63
C LYS A 2 -4.83 -22.39 25.41
N LYS A 3 -4.93 -22.61 26.73
CA LYS A 3 -6.07 -22.11 27.54
C LYS A 3 -5.99 -20.63 27.94
N HIS A 4 -4.80 -20.01 27.86
CA HIS A 4 -4.63 -18.62 28.30
C HIS A 4 -4.94 -17.60 27.20
N ILE A 5 -4.84 -17.97 25.93
CA ILE A 5 -5.14 -17.08 24.78
C ILE A 5 -6.65 -16.78 24.71
N THR A 6 -7.49 -17.76 24.97
CA THR A 6 -8.95 -17.58 24.95
C THR A 6 -9.44 -16.65 26.06
N PHE A 7 -8.79 -16.67 27.23
CA PHE A 7 -9.17 -15.83 28.37
C PHE A 7 -8.75 -14.36 28.18
N ILE A 8 -7.59 -14.13 27.58
CA ILE A 8 -7.10 -12.76 27.30
C ILE A 8 -7.95 -12.08 26.22
N LEU A 9 -8.41 -12.83 25.23
CA LEU A 9 -9.24 -12.30 24.14
C LEU A 9 -10.62 -11.82 24.65
N PHE A 10 -11.21 -12.51 25.62
CA PHE A 10 -12.50 -12.11 26.22
C PHE A 10 -12.39 -10.90 27.16
N LEU A 11 -11.25 -10.68 27.78
CA LEU A 11 -11.06 -9.57 28.72
C LEU A 11 -10.82 -8.23 28.00
N LEU A 12 -10.34 -8.24 26.76
CA LEU A 12 -10.05 -7.03 25.98
C LEU A 12 -11.33 -6.29 25.51
N ILE A 13 -12.47 -6.95 25.46
CA ILE A 13 -13.72 -6.37 24.92
C ILE A 13 -14.45 -5.50 25.94
N ALA A 14 -14.11 -5.56 27.22
CA ALA A 14 -14.91 -4.95 28.29
C ALA A 14 -14.57 -3.48 28.64
N VAL A 15 -13.63 -2.81 27.96
CA VAL A 15 -13.11 -1.48 28.39
C VAL A 15 -13.10 -0.44 27.27
N ALA A 16 -13.89 -0.57 26.21
CA ALA A 16 -13.88 0.40 25.11
C ALA A 16 -14.84 1.58 25.38
N THR A 17 -14.34 2.65 26.01
CA THR A 17 -15.03 3.96 26.10
C THR A 17 -14.34 5.08 25.34
N SER A 18 -13.23 4.82 24.67
CA SER A 18 -12.53 5.75 23.77
C SER A 18 -12.32 5.11 22.38
N ALA A 19 -11.97 5.91 21.40
CA ALA A 19 -11.64 5.43 20.05
C ALA A 19 -10.37 4.59 20.10
N GLN A 20 -10.51 3.29 20.39
CA GLN A 20 -9.39 2.36 20.47
C GLN A 20 -9.36 1.48 19.24
N THR A 21 -8.17 1.01 18.91
CA THR A 21 -7.91 0.13 17.76
C THR A 21 -7.38 -1.22 18.24
N LEU A 22 -8.06 -2.29 17.83
CA LEU A 22 -7.56 -3.65 17.95
C LEU A 22 -6.63 -3.94 16.78
N ASN A 23 -5.37 -4.21 17.08
CA ASN A 23 -4.34 -4.51 16.10
C ASN A 23 -4.03 -6.01 16.11
N VAL A 24 -4.04 -6.64 14.92
CA VAL A 24 -3.57 -8.00 14.70
C VAL A 24 -2.35 -7.93 13.80
N VAL A 25 -1.20 -8.35 14.31
CA VAL A 25 0.08 -8.27 13.58
C VAL A 25 0.48 -9.67 13.09
N THR A 26 0.73 -9.76 11.79
CA THR A 26 1.29 -10.93 11.12
C THR A 26 2.52 -10.47 10.35
N ASP A 27 3.72 -10.93 10.72
CA ASP A 27 4.99 -10.47 10.13
C ASP A 27 5.09 -8.93 10.03
N ASN A 28 5.15 -8.38 8.81
CA ASN A 28 5.23 -6.96 8.56
C ASN A 28 3.86 -6.30 8.25
N VAL A 29 2.76 -7.02 8.53
CA VAL A 29 1.39 -6.54 8.26
C VAL A 29 0.64 -6.39 9.57
N THR A 30 0.04 -5.21 9.77
CA THR A 30 -0.88 -4.92 10.86
C THR A 30 -2.29 -4.75 10.31
N TYR A 31 -3.24 -5.51 10.83
CA TYR A 31 -4.66 -5.30 10.55
C TYR A 31 -5.27 -4.54 11.72
N ALA A 32 -5.78 -3.35 11.45
CA ALA A 32 -6.21 -2.38 12.45
C ALA A 32 -7.74 -2.23 12.42
N PHE A 33 -8.41 -2.69 13.47
CA PHE A 33 -9.85 -2.69 13.59
C PHE A 33 -10.28 -1.69 14.68
N PRO A 34 -11.03 -0.62 14.34
CA PRO A 34 -11.66 0.20 15.38
C PRO A 34 -12.50 -0.69 16.30
N THR A 35 -12.27 -0.65 17.61
CA THR A 35 -12.96 -1.54 18.57
C THR A 35 -14.48 -1.41 18.50
N SER A 36 -14.99 -0.23 18.14
CA SER A 36 -16.41 0.02 17.91
C SER A 36 -17.00 -0.68 16.68
N LYS A 37 -16.14 -1.18 15.76
CA LYS A 37 -16.51 -1.83 14.50
C LYS A 37 -16.05 -3.29 14.39
N VAL A 38 -15.37 -3.83 15.42
CA VAL A 38 -14.83 -5.20 15.40
C VAL A 38 -15.91 -6.25 15.19
N GLY A 39 -17.11 -6.03 15.75
CA GLY A 39 -18.20 -6.99 15.72
C GLY A 39 -17.88 -8.27 16.49
N GLU A 40 -18.40 -9.39 16.01
CA GLU A 40 -18.15 -10.70 16.61
C GLU A 40 -16.78 -11.25 16.17
N MET A 41 -16.01 -11.72 17.14
CA MET A 41 -14.79 -12.49 16.89
C MET A 41 -15.09 -13.96 17.06
N THR A 42 -14.81 -14.76 16.04
CA THR A 42 -15.03 -16.20 16.08
C THR A 42 -13.73 -16.98 16.02
N TYR A 43 -13.71 -18.09 16.76
CA TYR A 43 -12.56 -18.99 16.82
C TYR A 43 -13.01 -20.40 16.40
N LYS A 44 -12.38 -20.94 15.36
CA LYS A 44 -12.78 -22.20 14.74
C LYS A 44 -11.61 -23.20 14.69
N ASP A 45 -11.92 -24.44 14.99
CA ASP A 45 -11.04 -25.62 14.83
C ASP A 45 -9.67 -25.50 15.51
N GLY A 46 -9.53 -24.62 16.50
CA GLY A 46 -8.26 -24.42 17.20
C GLY A 46 -7.17 -23.73 16.39
N THR A 47 -7.45 -23.31 15.16
CA THR A 47 -6.45 -22.81 14.22
C THR A 47 -6.80 -21.49 13.56
N THR A 48 -8.08 -21.14 13.49
CA THR A 48 -8.56 -19.97 12.74
C THR A 48 -9.25 -18.98 13.67
N LEU A 49 -8.83 -17.71 13.60
CA LEU A 49 -9.48 -16.57 14.23
C LEU A 49 -10.09 -15.69 13.13
N THR A 50 -11.36 -15.35 13.23
CA THR A 50 -12.03 -14.44 12.30
C THR A 50 -12.39 -13.15 13.01
N ILE A 51 -12.03 -12.01 12.43
CA ILE A 51 -12.34 -10.67 12.94
C ILE A 51 -12.78 -9.81 11.75
N GLY A 52 -13.96 -9.18 11.82
CA GLY A 52 -14.45 -8.30 10.77
C GLY A 52 -14.49 -8.97 9.38
N GLY A 53 -14.76 -10.27 9.31
CA GLY A 53 -14.77 -11.07 8.08
C GLY A 53 -13.39 -11.52 7.57
N LYS A 54 -12.29 -11.05 8.20
CA LYS A 54 -10.93 -11.52 7.89
C LYS A 54 -10.59 -12.74 8.72
N GLU A 55 -10.18 -13.81 8.05
CA GLU A 55 -9.64 -15.00 8.68
C GLU A 55 -8.13 -14.89 8.88
N PHE A 56 -7.66 -15.30 10.04
CA PHE A 56 -6.26 -15.37 10.44
C PHE A 56 -5.93 -16.79 10.88
N THR A 57 -4.85 -17.35 10.37
CA THR A 57 -4.27 -18.56 10.95
C THR A 57 -3.57 -18.19 12.26
N ILE A 58 -3.90 -18.85 13.34
CA ILE A 58 -3.34 -18.51 14.67
C ILE A 58 -1.81 -18.60 14.72
N SER A 59 -1.22 -19.54 13.96
CA SER A 59 0.24 -19.65 13.89
C SER A 59 0.93 -18.47 13.24
N ASP A 60 0.23 -17.70 12.41
CA ASP A 60 0.77 -16.57 11.66
C ASP A 60 0.61 -15.25 12.43
N ILE A 61 -0.12 -15.28 13.55
CA ILE A 61 -0.30 -14.11 14.40
C ILE A 61 0.89 -13.96 15.34
N ASN A 62 1.66 -12.91 15.14
CA ASN A 62 2.78 -12.57 16.01
C ASN A 62 2.33 -11.85 17.28
N LYS A 63 1.32 -10.98 17.17
CA LYS A 63 0.84 -10.15 18.27
C LYS A 63 -0.60 -9.69 18.05
N ILE A 64 -1.36 -9.61 19.15
CA ILE A 64 -2.65 -8.91 19.22
C ILE A 64 -2.55 -7.90 20.37
N TYR A 65 -2.93 -6.65 20.12
CA TYR A 65 -2.95 -5.60 21.14
C TYR A 65 -3.99 -4.53 20.82
N VAL A 66 -4.33 -3.72 21.81
CA VAL A 66 -5.20 -2.55 21.66
C VAL A 66 -4.41 -1.31 22.02
N ASP A 67 -4.58 -0.26 21.23
CA ASP A 67 -4.02 1.06 21.47
C ASP A 67 -4.99 2.18 21.07
N ASP A 68 -4.58 3.43 21.23
CA ASP A 68 -5.39 4.61 20.89
C ASP A 68 -5.08 5.13 19.47
N SER A 69 -4.54 4.32 18.58
CA SER A 69 -4.29 4.69 17.21
C SER A 69 -5.60 4.90 16.44
N GLU A 70 -5.61 5.90 15.56
CA GLU A 70 -6.74 6.14 14.67
C GLU A 70 -6.60 5.32 13.39
N VAL A 71 -7.73 4.79 12.92
CA VAL A 71 -7.82 4.04 11.66
C VAL A 71 -8.68 4.82 10.69
N THR A 72 -8.13 5.08 9.52
CA THR A 72 -8.90 5.62 8.39
C THR A 72 -9.54 4.45 7.64
N ASP A 73 -10.85 4.42 7.57
CA ASP A 73 -11.58 3.40 6.81
C ASP A 73 -11.12 3.37 5.34
N ASN A 74 -11.16 2.22 4.72
CA ASN A 74 -10.76 1.96 3.33
C ASN A 74 -9.29 2.25 3.03
N GLU A 75 -8.44 2.43 4.03
CA GLU A 75 -7.02 2.72 3.82
C GLU A 75 -6.14 1.47 4.01
N VAL A 76 -5.17 1.35 3.12
CA VAL A 76 -4.02 0.45 3.25
C VAL A 76 -2.77 1.31 3.22
N ALA A 77 -2.17 1.55 4.37
CA ALA A 77 -0.96 2.36 4.49
C ALA A 77 0.28 1.48 4.33
N VAL A 78 1.18 1.87 3.42
CA VAL A 78 2.48 1.22 3.21
C VAL A 78 3.58 2.22 3.53
N THR A 79 4.40 1.87 4.51
CA THR A 79 5.52 2.71 4.94
C THR A 79 6.84 2.00 4.67
N TYR A 80 7.67 2.62 3.86
CA TYR A 80 9.02 2.13 3.54
C TYR A 80 10.04 2.68 4.53
N ASN A 81 10.90 1.82 5.03
CA ASN A 81 11.96 2.18 5.96
C ASN A 81 13.28 1.51 5.52
N SER A 82 13.97 2.14 4.58
CA SER A 82 15.23 1.68 4.02
C SER A 82 15.13 0.28 3.38
N THR A 83 15.41 -0.78 4.12
CA THR A 83 15.44 -2.17 3.64
C THR A 83 14.15 -2.95 3.92
N ASN A 84 13.19 -2.32 4.60
CA ASN A 84 11.94 -2.96 4.99
C ASN A 84 10.74 -2.10 4.64
N ALA A 85 9.58 -2.74 4.57
CA ALA A 85 8.29 -2.07 4.52
C ALA A 85 7.36 -2.65 5.57
N THR A 86 6.43 -1.83 6.05
CA THR A 86 5.31 -2.24 6.88
C THR A 86 4.00 -1.87 6.20
N VAL A 87 3.00 -2.73 6.36
CA VAL A 87 1.67 -2.51 5.79
C VAL A 87 0.66 -2.47 6.93
N THR A 88 -0.14 -1.41 7.00
CA THR A 88 -1.30 -1.34 7.89
C THR A 88 -2.57 -1.36 7.06
N VAL A 89 -3.44 -2.31 7.33
CA VAL A 89 -4.70 -2.53 6.61
C VAL A 89 -5.87 -2.15 7.52
N ALA A 90 -6.71 -1.23 7.09
CA ALA A 90 -7.94 -0.91 7.83
C ALA A 90 -8.87 -2.14 7.90
N GLY A 91 -9.47 -2.36 9.08
CA GLY A 91 -10.25 -3.54 9.38
C GLY A 91 -11.44 -3.78 8.43
N ASN A 92 -12.08 -2.71 7.97
CA ASN A 92 -13.22 -2.82 7.07
C ASN A 92 -12.86 -3.34 5.65
N VAL A 93 -11.59 -3.23 5.24
CA VAL A 93 -11.09 -3.77 3.97
C VAL A 93 -10.20 -5.01 4.13
N ALA A 94 -9.95 -5.44 5.36
CA ALA A 94 -9.01 -6.52 5.67
C ALA A 94 -9.31 -7.84 4.94
N GLN A 95 -10.57 -8.18 4.76
CA GLN A 95 -10.98 -9.40 4.05
C GLN A 95 -10.72 -9.36 2.53
N TYR A 96 -10.58 -8.15 1.96
CA TYR A 96 -10.40 -7.93 0.52
C TYR A 96 -8.95 -7.68 0.11
N VAL A 97 -8.07 -7.52 1.08
CA VAL A 97 -6.67 -7.14 0.83
C VAL A 97 -5.74 -8.20 1.39
N THR A 98 -4.87 -8.71 0.53
CA THR A 98 -3.84 -9.68 0.91
C THR A 98 -2.47 -9.12 0.59
N PRO A 99 -1.77 -8.52 1.58
CA PRO A 99 -0.41 -8.07 1.44
C PRO A 99 0.59 -9.22 1.54
N THR A 100 1.68 -9.11 0.80
CA THR A 100 2.90 -9.91 0.96
C THR A 100 4.08 -8.95 1.00
N VAL A 101 4.92 -9.06 2.02
CA VAL A 101 6.06 -8.17 2.24
C VAL A 101 7.35 -8.99 2.30
N SER A 102 8.32 -8.63 1.48
CA SER A 102 9.66 -9.23 1.47
C SER A 102 10.71 -8.10 1.49
N GLY A 103 11.24 -7.79 2.67
CA GLY A 103 12.05 -6.58 2.84
C GLY A 103 11.25 -5.33 2.50
N ALA A 104 11.72 -4.52 1.55
CA ALA A 104 11.01 -3.36 1.04
C ALA A 104 10.22 -3.63 -0.26
N HIS A 105 10.04 -4.90 -0.64
CA HIS A 105 9.21 -5.29 -1.78
C HIS A 105 7.83 -5.67 -1.28
N VAL A 106 6.81 -4.93 -1.71
CA VAL A 106 5.42 -5.09 -1.28
C VAL A 106 4.56 -5.51 -2.46
N SER A 107 3.85 -6.62 -2.32
CA SER A 107 2.82 -7.06 -3.25
C SER A 107 1.46 -7.07 -2.56
N ILE A 108 0.44 -6.58 -3.24
CA ILE A 108 -0.94 -6.57 -2.73
C ILE A 108 -1.89 -7.18 -3.76
N VAL A 109 -2.73 -8.09 -3.29
CA VAL A 109 -3.88 -8.60 -4.07
C VAL A 109 -5.15 -7.98 -3.51
N GLN A 110 -5.90 -7.27 -4.36
CA GLN A 110 -7.21 -6.70 -4.05
C GLN A 110 -8.32 -7.54 -4.69
N SER A 111 -9.26 -8.04 -3.89
CA SER A 111 -10.28 -8.99 -4.33
C SER A 111 -11.71 -8.45 -4.36
N ASN A 112 -11.99 -7.26 -3.81
CA ASN A 112 -13.33 -6.67 -3.86
C ASN A 112 -13.78 -6.40 -5.31
N THR A 113 -15.08 -6.44 -5.54
CA THR A 113 -15.73 -6.19 -6.84
C THR A 113 -16.62 -4.95 -6.84
N ASP A 114 -16.83 -4.37 -5.66
CA ASP A 114 -17.65 -3.20 -5.40
C ASP A 114 -16.97 -2.27 -4.39
N ASP A 115 -17.51 -1.06 -4.21
CA ASP A 115 -17.09 -0.15 -3.14
C ASP A 115 -17.28 -0.82 -1.78
N VAL A 116 -16.35 -0.62 -0.87
CA VAL A 116 -16.45 -1.06 0.53
C VAL A 116 -16.93 0.14 1.33
N ASP A 117 -18.04 -0.01 2.07
CA ASP A 117 -18.68 1.08 2.80
C ASP A 117 -18.88 2.36 1.97
N GLY A 118 -19.24 2.17 0.67
CA GLY A 118 -19.50 3.25 -0.28
C GLY A 118 -18.26 3.94 -0.86
N ASN A 119 -17.06 3.43 -0.60
CA ASN A 119 -15.81 4.01 -1.06
C ASN A 119 -14.88 2.97 -1.70
N GLU A 120 -14.00 3.43 -2.58
CA GLU A 120 -12.91 2.60 -3.10
C GLU A 120 -11.76 2.49 -2.08
N ILE A 121 -10.97 1.42 -2.21
CA ILE A 121 -9.78 1.23 -1.35
C ILE A 121 -8.69 2.20 -1.77
N THR A 122 -8.06 2.85 -0.79
CA THR A 122 -6.94 3.77 -0.97
C THR A 122 -5.65 3.15 -0.43
N TYR A 123 -4.63 3.11 -1.26
CA TYR A 123 -3.27 2.69 -0.89
C TYR A 123 -2.41 3.93 -0.68
N SER A 124 -2.05 4.22 0.59
CA SER A 124 -1.22 5.37 0.96
C SER A 124 0.25 4.95 1.07
N LEU A 125 1.09 5.48 0.19
CA LEU A 125 2.51 5.12 0.11
C LEU A 125 3.37 6.24 0.70
N SER A 126 4.30 5.89 1.61
CA SER A 126 5.20 6.84 2.26
C SER A 126 6.56 6.22 2.58
N GLY A 127 7.54 7.09 2.93
CA GLY A 127 8.89 6.65 3.30
C GLY A 127 9.78 6.34 2.11
N ALA A 128 10.92 5.72 2.35
CA ALA A 128 11.93 5.54 1.31
C ALA A 128 12.60 4.16 1.36
N SER A 129 12.94 3.64 0.18
CA SER A 129 13.81 2.49 0.01
C SER A 129 14.71 2.68 -1.20
N SER A 130 15.98 2.33 -1.05
CA SER A 130 16.94 2.28 -2.15
C SER A 130 16.92 0.94 -2.92
N ASP A 131 16.10 0.00 -2.47
CA ASP A 131 15.80 -1.27 -3.13
C ASP A 131 14.44 -1.75 -2.66
N GLY A 132 13.39 -1.32 -3.35
CA GLY A 132 12.02 -1.63 -2.99
C GLY A 132 11.04 -1.32 -4.11
N GLU A 133 9.90 -1.97 -4.05
CA GLU A 133 8.84 -1.83 -5.04
C GLU A 133 7.45 -1.92 -4.39
N PHE A 134 6.48 -1.37 -5.09
CA PHE A 134 5.07 -1.59 -4.80
C PHE A 134 4.40 -2.24 -6.01
N TYR A 135 3.92 -3.45 -5.84
CA TYR A 135 3.12 -4.17 -6.84
C TYR A 135 1.69 -4.37 -6.33
N MET A 136 0.71 -4.08 -7.16
CA MET A 136 -0.68 -4.30 -6.83
C MET A 136 -1.42 -4.94 -7.99
N SER A 137 -2.14 -6.01 -7.73
CA SER A 137 -3.11 -6.60 -8.64
C SER A 137 -4.52 -6.52 -8.07
N GLY A 138 -5.52 -6.29 -8.93
CA GLY A 138 -6.88 -6.15 -8.47
C GLY A 138 -7.90 -6.26 -9.60
N LYS A 139 -9.17 -6.36 -9.19
CA LYS A 139 -10.31 -6.47 -10.11
C LYS A 139 -11.25 -5.26 -10.06
N TYR A 140 -11.00 -4.33 -9.16
CA TYR A 140 -11.84 -3.16 -8.94
C TYR A 140 -11.01 -1.86 -8.94
N LYS A 141 -11.66 -0.71 -9.14
CA LYS A 141 -11.03 0.62 -9.05
C LYS A 141 -10.37 0.84 -7.68
N CYS A 142 -9.36 1.69 -7.64
CA CYS A 142 -8.68 2.05 -6.40
C CYS A 142 -8.06 3.45 -6.49
N SER A 143 -7.63 3.97 -5.33
CA SER A 143 -6.84 5.19 -5.22
C SER A 143 -5.43 4.89 -4.70
N ILE A 144 -4.44 5.59 -5.23
CA ILE A 144 -3.05 5.55 -4.77
C ILE A 144 -2.67 6.93 -4.23
N GLY A 145 -2.39 7.03 -2.95
CA GLY A 145 -1.89 8.23 -2.30
C GLY A 145 -0.37 8.25 -2.26
N LEU A 146 0.26 9.23 -2.91
CA LEU A 146 1.71 9.43 -2.85
C LEU A 146 2.03 10.48 -1.78
N ASN A 147 2.51 10.02 -0.62
CA ASN A 147 2.69 10.81 0.60
C ASN A 147 4.18 10.98 0.98
N GLY A 148 5.03 11.33 0.02
CA GLY A 148 6.47 11.44 0.23
C GLY A 148 7.16 10.08 0.09
N VAL A 149 6.72 9.27 -0.87
CA VAL A 149 7.33 7.98 -1.16
C VAL A 149 8.52 8.13 -2.10
N SER A 150 9.63 7.44 -1.77
CA SER A 150 10.82 7.37 -2.62
C SER A 150 11.28 5.93 -2.78
N LEU A 151 11.13 5.39 -3.97
CA LEU A 151 11.47 4.00 -4.28
C LEU A 151 12.46 3.92 -5.43
N THR A 152 13.50 3.13 -5.23
CA THR A 152 14.37 2.63 -6.30
C THR A 152 14.24 1.11 -6.30
N ASN A 153 13.85 0.54 -7.44
CA ASN A 153 13.76 -0.92 -7.58
C ASN A 153 15.04 -1.44 -8.23
N LYS A 154 16.01 -1.89 -7.42
CA LYS A 154 17.29 -2.40 -7.92
C LYS A 154 17.24 -3.89 -8.21
N THR A 155 16.66 -4.65 -7.29
CA THR A 155 16.55 -6.11 -7.37
C THR A 155 15.08 -6.51 -7.35
N PRO A 156 14.37 -6.39 -8.50
CA PRO A 156 12.93 -6.59 -8.56
C PRO A 156 12.53 -7.99 -8.09
N VAL A 157 11.45 -8.06 -7.31
CA VAL A 157 10.83 -9.32 -6.83
C VAL A 157 9.53 -9.59 -7.57
N TYR A 158 8.70 -8.57 -7.75
CA TYR A 158 7.37 -8.70 -8.36
C TYR A 158 7.28 -8.06 -9.74
N SER A 159 8.03 -6.98 -9.99
CA SER A 159 7.98 -6.23 -11.25
C SER A 159 9.28 -5.45 -11.45
N GLY A 160 9.64 -5.13 -12.71
CA GLY A 160 10.74 -4.19 -13.00
C GLY A 160 10.44 -2.74 -12.61
N ALA A 161 9.17 -2.38 -12.46
CA ALA A 161 8.74 -1.04 -12.09
C ALA A 161 8.87 -0.81 -10.57
N ALA A 162 9.24 0.41 -10.15
CA ALA A 162 9.21 0.79 -8.74
C ALA A 162 7.77 0.83 -8.20
N LEU A 163 6.80 1.21 -9.03
CA LEU A 163 5.39 1.15 -8.73
C LEU A 163 4.62 0.53 -9.91
N HIS A 164 4.00 -0.63 -9.68
CA HIS A 164 3.27 -1.38 -10.69
C HIS A 164 1.83 -1.65 -10.24
N ILE A 165 0.87 -1.13 -10.98
CA ILE A 165 -0.56 -1.39 -10.77
C ILE A 165 -1.11 -2.25 -11.90
N GLN A 166 -1.27 -3.53 -11.64
CA GLN A 166 -1.82 -4.53 -12.56
C GLN A 166 -3.34 -4.65 -12.39
N ASN A 167 -4.02 -3.51 -12.32
CA ASN A 167 -5.46 -3.42 -12.17
C ASN A 167 -6.07 -2.92 -13.46
N GLY A 168 -6.73 -3.57 -14.29
CA GLY A 168 -7.32 -3.11 -15.56
C GLY A 168 -8.51 -2.12 -15.42
N LYS A 169 -8.69 -1.52 -14.24
CA LYS A 169 -9.75 -0.56 -13.91
C LYS A 169 -9.17 0.84 -13.70
N ARG A 170 -10.05 1.80 -13.36
CA ARG A 170 -9.62 3.16 -13.03
C ARG A 170 -8.74 3.19 -11.78
N VAL A 171 -7.65 3.93 -11.85
CA VAL A 171 -6.72 4.19 -10.74
C VAL A 171 -6.57 5.70 -10.57
N ASN A 172 -6.94 6.22 -9.41
CA ASN A 172 -6.76 7.62 -9.06
C ASN A 172 -5.47 7.81 -8.28
N PHE A 173 -4.55 8.61 -8.80
CA PHE A 173 -3.36 9.04 -8.05
C PHE A 173 -3.63 10.37 -7.36
N SER A 174 -3.32 10.44 -6.07
CA SER A 174 -3.34 11.66 -5.28
C SER A 174 -1.94 11.98 -4.79
N VAL A 175 -1.34 13.06 -5.30
CA VAL A 175 0.00 13.51 -4.87
C VAL A 175 -0.16 14.55 -3.79
N LYS A 176 0.19 14.19 -2.54
CA LYS A 176 -0.03 15.04 -1.36
C LYS A 176 0.70 16.37 -1.48
N LYS A 177 -0.01 17.46 -1.17
CA LYS A 177 0.56 18.82 -1.19
C LYS A 177 1.82 18.92 -0.34
N GLY A 178 2.87 19.51 -0.91
CA GLY A 178 4.13 19.75 -0.21
C GLY A 178 5.01 18.52 -0.05
N THR A 179 4.67 17.39 -0.68
CA THR A 179 5.54 16.21 -0.71
C THR A 179 6.27 16.10 -2.05
N GLU A 180 7.48 15.56 -1.96
CA GLU A 180 8.23 15.07 -3.12
C GLU A 180 8.15 13.54 -3.12
N ASN A 181 7.82 12.97 -4.28
CA ASN A 181 7.75 11.53 -4.49
C ASN A 181 8.69 11.15 -5.63
N THR A 182 9.39 10.04 -5.47
CA THR A 182 10.42 9.62 -6.42
C THR A 182 10.25 8.13 -6.72
N LEU A 183 10.23 7.79 -7.99
CA LEU A 183 10.16 6.40 -8.45
C LEU A 183 11.27 6.17 -9.48
N ILE A 184 12.13 5.19 -9.23
CA ILE A 184 13.24 4.81 -10.11
C ILE A 184 13.12 3.30 -10.39
N ASP A 185 13.12 2.93 -11.66
CA ASP A 185 13.01 1.55 -12.09
C ASP A 185 14.32 0.76 -11.98
N CYS A 186 14.23 -0.52 -12.26
CA CYS A 186 15.39 -1.39 -12.40
C CYS A 186 16.16 -1.09 -13.68
N ALA A 187 17.48 -0.92 -13.55
CA ALA A 187 18.36 -0.70 -14.69
C ALA A 187 18.39 -1.87 -15.69
N SER A 188 18.21 -3.10 -15.19
CA SER A 188 18.29 -4.32 -15.98
C SER A 188 17.32 -5.36 -15.43
N PRO A 189 15.99 -5.19 -15.65
CA PRO A 189 15.02 -6.17 -15.21
C PRO A 189 15.28 -7.50 -15.95
N SER A 190 15.07 -8.63 -15.26
CA SER A 190 15.10 -9.93 -15.90
C SER A 190 14.00 -10.02 -16.97
N ASP A 191 14.19 -10.88 -17.97
CA ASP A 191 13.21 -11.04 -19.06
C ASP A 191 11.84 -11.52 -18.56
N ASP A 192 11.79 -12.22 -17.42
CA ASP A 192 10.57 -12.65 -16.74
C ASP A 192 9.79 -11.53 -16.10
N LEU A 193 10.43 -10.38 -15.80
CA LEU A 193 9.81 -9.20 -15.22
C LEU A 193 9.51 -8.18 -16.34
N ALA A 194 8.36 -8.32 -16.95
CA ALA A 194 8.01 -7.68 -18.22
C ALA A 194 7.91 -6.14 -18.19
N GLN A 195 7.93 -5.47 -17.02
CA GLN A 195 7.65 -4.05 -16.93
C GLN A 195 8.94 -3.24 -16.73
N LYS A 196 9.23 -2.38 -17.69
CA LYS A 196 10.46 -1.55 -17.74
C LYS A 196 10.11 -0.06 -17.60
N ALA A 197 9.42 0.30 -16.53
CA ALA A 197 9.04 1.69 -16.27
C ALA A 197 9.05 1.96 -14.77
N ALA A 198 9.47 3.15 -14.34
CA ALA A 198 9.42 3.52 -12.93
C ALA A 198 7.98 3.48 -12.36
N LEU A 199 7.01 3.86 -13.19
CA LEU A 199 5.59 3.77 -12.90
C LEU A 199 4.87 3.06 -14.06
N TYR A 200 4.25 1.92 -13.77
CA TYR A 200 3.39 1.19 -14.70
C TYR A 200 1.97 1.06 -14.15
N VAL A 201 0.99 1.43 -14.96
CA VAL A 201 -0.43 1.27 -14.62
C VAL A 201 -1.16 0.70 -15.82
N LYS A 202 -1.78 -0.47 -15.66
CA LYS A 202 -2.51 -1.15 -16.74
C LYS A 202 -3.85 -0.47 -17.07
N GLY A 203 -4.48 0.16 -16.08
CA GLY A 203 -5.83 0.73 -16.19
C GLY A 203 -5.85 2.20 -16.62
N HIS A 204 -7.07 2.76 -16.69
CA HIS A 204 -7.24 4.20 -16.85
C HIS A 204 -6.73 4.94 -15.63
N THR A 205 -5.91 5.97 -15.83
CA THR A 205 -5.20 6.66 -14.76
C THR A 205 -5.58 8.13 -14.70
N GLU A 206 -5.93 8.60 -13.51
CA GLU A 206 -6.15 10.02 -13.21
C GLU A 206 -5.16 10.48 -12.15
N PHE A 207 -4.52 11.65 -12.35
CA PHE A 207 -3.64 12.27 -11.38
C PHE A 207 -4.26 13.53 -10.79
N LYS A 208 -4.18 13.65 -9.45
CA LYS A 208 -4.66 14.79 -8.67
C LYS A 208 -3.63 15.20 -7.63
N GLY A 209 -3.74 16.41 -7.13
CA GLY A 209 -2.94 16.87 -6.00
C GLY A 209 -2.00 18.02 -6.34
N LYS A 210 -1.21 18.43 -5.34
CA LYS A 210 -0.32 19.60 -5.41
C LYS A 210 1.10 19.28 -4.93
N GLY A 211 1.47 18.02 -4.91
CA GLY A 211 2.84 17.56 -4.65
C GLY A 211 3.62 17.37 -5.95
N THR A 212 4.83 16.86 -5.82
CA THR A 212 5.72 16.55 -6.94
C THR A 212 5.89 15.04 -7.05
N LEU A 213 5.83 14.51 -8.27
CA LEU A 213 6.24 13.15 -8.60
C LEU A 213 7.38 13.22 -9.63
N LYS A 214 8.52 12.65 -9.29
CA LYS A 214 9.67 12.45 -10.18
C LYS A 214 9.76 10.97 -10.51
N THR A 215 9.88 10.65 -11.78
CA THR A 215 10.15 9.30 -12.23
C THR A 215 11.51 9.26 -12.93
N GLY A 216 12.28 8.22 -12.73
CA GLY A 216 13.61 8.08 -13.29
C GLY A 216 13.87 6.65 -13.76
N ILE A 217 14.78 6.53 -14.70
CA ILE A 217 15.36 5.26 -15.13
C ILE A 217 16.86 5.28 -14.85
N THR A 218 17.41 4.17 -14.40
CA THR A 218 18.85 4.05 -14.20
C THR A 218 19.48 3.48 -15.46
N VAL A 219 20.46 4.20 -16.02
CA VAL A 219 21.25 3.76 -17.16
C VAL A 219 22.72 3.77 -16.76
N GLY A 220 23.30 2.60 -16.57
CA GLY A 220 24.65 2.48 -15.99
C GLY A 220 24.68 3.01 -14.55
N SER A 221 25.49 4.05 -14.30
CA SER A 221 25.58 4.73 -12.99
C SER A 221 24.76 6.02 -12.90
N GLU A 222 24.10 6.41 -13.98
CA GLU A 222 23.36 7.67 -14.07
C GLU A 222 21.85 7.43 -13.96
N THR A 223 21.12 8.38 -13.37
CA THR A 223 19.66 8.39 -13.35
C THR A 223 19.14 9.44 -14.31
N ILE A 224 18.37 9.00 -15.30
CA ILE A 224 17.68 9.89 -16.24
C ILE A 224 16.30 10.16 -15.68
N TRP A 225 15.98 11.44 -15.50
CA TRP A 225 14.75 11.87 -14.87
C TRP A 225 13.68 12.26 -15.89
N SER A 226 12.46 11.81 -15.65
CA SER A 226 11.24 12.44 -16.18
C SER A 226 10.39 12.90 -14.99
N GLY A 227 9.81 14.08 -15.06
CA GLY A 227 9.07 14.66 -13.94
C GLY A 227 7.59 14.86 -14.29
N MET A 228 6.71 14.58 -13.32
CA MET A 228 5.32 14.98 -13.36
C MET A 228 5.08 15.98 -12.24
N GLY A 229 4.73 17.22 -12.60
CA GLY A 229 4.31 18.26 -11.68
C GLY A 229 2.81 18.49 -11.79
N ALA A 230 2.09 18.47 -10.67
CA ALA A 230 0.71 18.93 -10.65
C ALA A 230 0.67 20.43 -10.40
N THR A 231 0.28 21.22 -11.40
CA THR A 231 -0.02 22.64 -11.23
C THR A 231 -1.51 22.80 -10.97
N SER A 232 -1.88 23.52 -9.91
CA SER A 232 -3.28 23.87 -9.65
C SER A 232 -3.67 25.01 -10.59
N ALA A 233 -4.47 24.71 -11.61
CA ALA A 233 -5.24 25.73 -12.29
C ALA A 233 -6.56 25.99 -11.52
N THR A 234 -6.96 27.25 -11.42
CA THR A 234 -8.27 27.61 -10.83
C THR A 234 -9.37 27.09 -11.74
N GLY A 235 -10.05 26.01 -11.34
CA GLY A 235 -11.15 25.41 -12.12
C GLY A 235 -10.89 24.03 -12.72
N GLY A 236 -9.71 23.45 -12.55
CA GLY A 236 -9.41 22.09 -13.00
C GLY A 236 -8.03 21.65 -12.55
N THR A 237 -7.85 20.37 -12.28
CA THR A 237 -6.54 19.82 -11.97
C THR A 237 -5.93 19.33 -13.27
N GLU A 238 -5.05 20.12 -13.88
CA GLU A 238 -4.20 19.63 -14.96
C GLU A 238 -2.90 19.08 -14.37
N ALA A 239 -2.65 17.81 -14.58
CA ALA A 239 -1.33 17.21 -14.35
C ALA A 239 -0.50 17.47 -15.62
N SER A 240 0.58 18.25 -15.50
CA SER A 240 1.52 18.41 -16.60
C SER A 240 2.64 17.38 -16.45
N ILE A 241 2.85 16.57 -17.49
CA ILE A 241 4.01 15.70 -17.61
C ILE A 241 5.11 16.51 -18.29
N THR A 242 6.15 16.88 -17.54
CA THR A 242 7.32 17.52 -18.12
C THR A 242 8.43 16.48 -18.25
N THR A 243 8.66 16.01 -19.47
CA THR A 243 9.82 15.16 -19.76
C THR A 243 11.04 16.05 -19.97
N TYR A 244 12.03 15.94 -19.10
CA TYR A 244 13.33 16.54 -19.34
C TYR A 244 14.20 15.54 -20.12
N ASN A 245 14.36 15.76 -21.40
CA ASN A 245 15.43 15.13 -22.14
C ASN A 245 16.73 15.86 -21.78
N SER A 246 17.56 15.27 -20.91
CA SER A 246 18.97 15.66 -20.83
C SER A 246 19.62 15.18 -22.13
N GLY A 247 19.81 16.10 -23.07
CA GLY A 247 20.21 15.83 -24.44
C GLY A 247 21.39 14.88 -24.57
N SER A 248 21.10 13.67 -24.90
CA SER A 248 21.94 12.76 -25.65
C SER A 248 21.14 12.36 -26.89
N SER A 249 21.53 12.95 -28.02
CA SER A 249 21.10 12.49 -29.34
C SER A 249 21.47 11.03 -29.51
N TRP A 250 20.50 10.23 -29.86
CA TRP A 250 20.70 8.89 -30.42
C TRP A 250 21.07 9.00 -31.89
#